data_d141de71276921ec5cd3fd656b26f1b0
#
_entry.id   d141de71276921ec5cd3fd656b26f1b0
#
_cell.length_a   1.000
_cell.length_b   1.000
_cell.length_c   1.000
_cell.angle_alpha   90.00
_cell.angle_beta   90.00
_cell.angle_gamma   90.00
#
_symmetry.space_group_name_H-M   'P 1'
#
loop_
_entity.id
_entity.type
_entity.pdbx_description
1 polymer ?
#
loop_
_entity_poly.entity_id
_entity_poly.type
_entity_poly.pdbx_seq_one_letter_code
_entity_poly.pdbx_strand_id
1 'polypeptide(L)'
;LALEVTFLHLYCQAPLEAHCLSGGLYKMLGSGSGQLAPALARCISTSTSAANAAPALASSGFLTSIFGMGGSRVDVPLSERLPAVTEPPRSSAPATKPSLQTSSLASGVKVATIDTASPVSSLVLFVEGGSSAETPSTAGASKVLEIAAFKATTNRSTFRLTRELEKIGATAYCRSGREHVAFGVDAVRVSTREALEILTDAVLNARYPYWEVRDSLDTLKEQLATQLKNPVTTVTEVLHRAAFDGGLGNSLVVDPAVVDGFSNEALKEYLASILTPTRVLLAGVGVEHADITQLAGPLVNLAASSTAAPAASKYVGGSMNIIAPTAPLTYVGLGFEARGGATDVKSAATTAVVKALLDVARPTLPHDRREHEVFASVSPFAHVYKGTGIVGLIASGAPSKAGTLVDAVTAKVQSVAKGVSEGQLVHAKALALGELRAATATTAGLAAAVGSSVLATGKFSAAEVAAALQGLTAAEVSSYVSALVKTSPTFVSYGNLSSLPRVESIAKRFA
;
A
#
# COMPACT_ATOMS: atom_id res chain seq x y z
N LEU A 1 -7.88 1.13 6.52
CA LEU A 1 -8.15 -0.06 5.67
C LEU A 1 -8.32 0.30 4.18
N ALA A 2 -8.81 1.48 3.83
CA ALA A 2 -8.86 1.96 2.45
C ALA A 2 -7.54 2.61 2.00
N LEU A 3 -6.67 2.97 2.92
CA LEU A 3 -5.43 3.72 2.67
C LEU A 3 -4.34 2.88 1.98
N GLU A 4 -4.27 1.59 2.23
CA GLU A 4 -3.20 0.73 1.71
C GLU A 4 -3.50 0.11 0.34
N VAL A 5 -4.75 0.03 -0.04
CA VAL A 5 -5.12 -0.45 -1.38
C VAL A 5 -4.67 0.54 -2.46
N THR A 6 -4.58 1.82 -2.16
CA THR A 6 -4.03 2.82 -3.09
C THR A 6 -2.51 2.67 -3.23
N PHE A 7 -1.81 2.21 -2.19
CA PHE A 7 -0.36 1.93 -2.26
C PHE A 7 -0.04 0.65 -3.03
N LEU A 8 -0.86 -0.40 -2.90
CA LEU A 8 -0.67 -1.63 -3.68
C LEU A 8 -0.98 -1.44 -5.18
N HIS A 9 -1.91 -0.55 -5.54
CA HIS A 9 -2.22 -0.26 -6.95
C HIS A 9 -1.10 0.48 -7.67
N LEU A 10 -0.31 1.28 -6.96
CA LEU A 10 0.86 1.96 -7.52
C LEU A 10 2.04 0.99 -7.77
N TYR A 11 2.11 -0.14 -7.04
CA TYR A 11 3.18 -1.11 -7.21
C TYR A 11 2.91 -2.17 -8.30
N CYS A 12 1.65 -2.41 -8.65
CA CYS A 12 1.29 -3.33 -9.75
C CYS A 12 1.30 -2.70 -11.15
N GLN A 13 1.58 -1.40 -11.30
CA GLN A 13 1.67 -0.71 -12.59
C GLN A 13 3.10 -0.36 -13.02
N ALA A 14 4.12 -1.00 -12.46
CA ALA A 14 5.44 -0.95 -13.07
C ALA A 14 5.41 -1.82 -14.35
N PRO A 15 5.67 -1.26 -15.55
CA PRO A 15 5.82 -2.08 -16.74
C PRO A 15 7.06 -2.95 -16.56
N LEU A 16 6.89 -4.25 -16.68
CA LEU A 16 7.97 -5.20 -16.95
C LEU A 16 8.58 -4.83 -18.32
N GLU A 17 9.54 -3.94 -18.36
CA GLU A 17 10.44 -3.81 -19.50
C GLU A 17 11.38 -5.01 -19.49
N ALA A 18 10.93 -6.06 -20.18
CA ALA A 18 11.82 -7.12 -20.62
C ALA A 18 12.77 -6.53 -21.68
N HIS A 19 14.02 -6.28 -21.30
CA HIS A 19 15.09 -6.11 -22.26
C HIS A 19 15.27 -7.40 -23.08
N CYS A 20 14.60 -7.50 -24.21
CA CYS A 20 14.95 -8.44 -25.27
C CYS A 20 15.96 -7.79 -26.20
N LEU A 21 17.22 -8.05 -25.98
CA LEU A 21 18.27 -8.00 -26.99
C LEU A 21 18.05 -9.18 -27.94
N SER A 22 17.53 -8.96 -29.14
CA SER A 22 17.84 -9.77 -30.31
C SER A 22 17.40 -9.03 -31.57
N GLY A 23 18.37 -8.45 -32.25
CA GLY A 23 18.22 -8.03 -33.63
C GLY A 23 18.18 -9.25 -34.55
N GLY A 24 17.38 -9.16 -35.63
CA GLY A 24 17.57 -9.93 -36.85
C GLY A 24 16.73 -11.18 -36.96
N LEU A 25 15.57 -11.08 -37.58
CA LEU A 25 15.03 -11.98 -38.60
C LEU A 25 13.54 -11.67 -38.84
N TYR A 26 13.26 -10.63 -39.57
CA TYR A 26 11.97 -10.48 -40.24
C TYR A 26 12.23 -10.16 -41.72
N LYS A 27 12.36 -11.22 -42.50
CA LYS A 27 12.01 -11.25 -43.94
C LYS A 27 11.79 -12.68 -44.39
N MET A 28 10.69 -12.84 -45.05
CA MET A 28 10.15 -14.05 -45.71
C MET A 28 9.18 -14.86 -44.85
N LEU A 29 7.90 -14.69 -45.13
CA LEU A 29 7.07 -15.64 -45.85
C LEU A 29 5.64 -15.08 -45.95
N GLY A 30 5.20 -15.00 -47.17
CA GLY A 30 3.90 -14.57 -47.61
C GLY A 30 2.82 -15.63 -47.42
N SER A 31 1.61 -15.13 -47.54
CA SER A 31 0.34 -15.77 -47.95
C SER A 31 0.24 -17.29 -47.86
N GLY A 32 -0.60 -17.77 -46.95
CA GLY A 32 -1.06 -19.16 -46.93
C GLY A 32 -2.16 -19.31 -45.90
N SER A 33 -3.39 -19.19 -46.35
CA SER A 33 -4.62 -19.53 -45.62
C SER A 33 -4.67 -21.06 -45.37
N GLY A 34 -5.03 -21.44 -44.14
CA GLY A 34 -5.61 -22.77 -43.92
C GLY A 34 -4.95 -23.62 -42.84
N GLN A 35 -5.74 -23.94 -41.84
CA GLN A 35 -5.60 -25.13 -40.97
C GLN A 35 -4.44 -25.15 -39.94
N LEU A 36 -4.67 -24.53 -38.77
CA LEU A 36 -3.93 -24.88 -37.55
C LEU A 36 -4.84 -24.79 -36.29
N ALA A 37 -5.89 -25.57 -36.27
CA ALA A 37 -6.82 -25.61 -35.14
C ALA A 37 -7.09 -27.00 -34.52
N PRO A 38 -6.31 -28.07 -34.68
CA PRO A 38 -6.49 -29.19 -33.77
C PRO A 38 -5.27 -29.63 -32.94
N ALA A 39 -4.15 -28.91 -32.94
CA ALA A 39 -2.97 -29.35 -32.20
C ALA A 39 -2.91 -28.86 -30.75
N LEU A 40 -3.64 -27.81 -30.37
CA LEU A 40 -3.65 -27.27 -29.01
C LEU A 40 -4.69 -27.91 -28.06
N ALA A 41 -5.60 -28.74 -28.59
CA ALA A 41 -6.59 -29.44 -27.78
C ALA A 41 -6.13 -30.77 -27.18
N ARG A 42 -4.93 -31.24 -27.49
CA ARG A 42 -4.41 -32.55 -27.04
C ARG A 42 -3.43 -32.48 -25.84
N CYS A 43 -3.08 -31.32 -25.35
CA CYS A 43 -2.15 -31.21 -24.21
C CYS A 43 -2.81 -31.05 -22.84
N ILE A 44 -4.15 -30.99 -22.75
CA ILE A 44 -4.83 -30.74 -21.47
C ILE A 44 -5.63 -31.93 -20.92
N SER A 45 -5.64 -33.09 -21.62
CA SER A 45 -6.50 -34.24 -21.24
C SER A 45 -5.79 -35.54 -20.89
N THR A 46 -4.54 -35.51 -20.38
CA THR A 46 -3.90 -36.72 -19.87
C THR A 46 -3.15 -36.50 -18.58
N SER A 47 -3.90 -36.26 -17.51
CA SER A 47 -3.38 -36.42 -16.14
C SER A 47 -4.47 -36.85 -15.15
N THR A 48 -5.15 -37.94 -15.46
CA THR A 48 -5.88 -38.70 -14.45
C THR A 48 -5.76 -40.18 -14.77
N SER A 49 -5.30 -40.91 -13.77
CA SER A 49 -5.23 -42.38 -13.64
C SER A 49 -4.02 -43.08 -14.25
N ALA A 50 -3.07 -43.44 -13.38
CA ALA A 50 -2.61 -44.82 -13.25
C ALA A 50 -1.66 -44.94 -12.05
N ALA A 51 -2.21 -45.16 -10.90
CA ALA A 51 -1.51 -45.91 -9.87
C ALA A 51 -1.46 -47.36 -10.34
N ASN A 52 -0.32 -47.80 -10.82
CA ASN A 52 -0.01 -49.23 -10.86
C ASN A 52 1.50 -49.44 -10.77
N ALA A 53 1.86 -50.18 -9.75
CA ALA A 53 3.19 -50.61 -9.42
C ALA A 53 3.88 -51.31 -10.61
N ALA A 54 5.07 -50.83 -10.94
CA ALA A 54 6.04 -51.59 -11.71
C ALA A 54 7.10 -52.16 -10.77
N PRO A 55 7.52 -53.41 -10.92
CA PRO A 55 8.43 -54.03 -10.00
C PRO A 55 9.86 -53.50 -10.16
N ALA A 56 10.48 -53.30 -9.02
CA ALA A 56 11.88 -52.91 -8.93
C ALA A 56 12.77 -53.93 -9.66
N LEU A 57 13.40 -53.51 -10.73
CA LEU A 57 14.56 -54.17 -11.28
C LEU A 57 15.77 -53.83 -10.44
N ALA A 58 16.06 -54.71 -9.50
CA ALA A 58 17.35 -54.74 -8.85
C ALA A 58 18.43 -55.06 -9.88
N SER A 59 19.26 -54.08 -10.23
CA SER A 59 20.43 -54.34 -11.03
C SER A 59 21.61 -53.51 -10.56
N SER A 60 22.66 -54.20 -10.20
CA SER A 60 24.06 -53.81 -10.15
C SER A 60 24.55 -52.96 -8.96
N GLY A 61 24.37 -53.46 -7.74
CA GLY A 61 25.09 -52.96 -6.57
C GLY A 61 26.51 -53.53 -6.39
N PHE A 62 27.10 -54.22 -7.35
CA PHE A 62 28.37 -54.91 -7.13
C PHE A 62 29.62 -54.15 -7.59
N LEU A 63 29.47 -53.21 -8.56
CA LEU A 63 30.64 -52.44 -9.06
C LEU A 63 30.85 -51.11 -8.37
N THR A 64 29.83 -50.53 -7.71
CA THR A 64 29.97 -49.28 -6.94
C THR A 64 30.68 -49.41 -5.60
N SER A 65 30.74 -50.67 -5.08
CA SER A 65 31.43 -50.97 -3.83
C SER A 65 32.97 -51.01 -3.95
N ILE A 66 33.50 -51.22 -5.16
CA ILE A 66 34.95 -51.41 -5.38
C ILE A 66 35.68 -50.13 -5.74
N PHE A 67 35.01 -49.10 -6.25
CA PHE A 67 35.66 -47.88 -6.71
C PHE A 67 35.38 -46.63 -5.88
N GLY A 68 34.74 -46.72 -4.72
CA GLY A 68 34.65 -45.62 -3.77
C GLY A 68 34.12 -44.28 -4.35
N MET A 69 33.46 -44.33 -5.52
CA MET A 69 32.83 -43.16 -6.12
C MET A 69 31.47 -42.95 -5.44
N GLY A 70 31.47 -42.23 -4.36
CA GLY A 70 30.24 -41.74 -3.77
C GLY A 70 29.40 -41.04 -4.87
N GLY A 71 28.22 -41.58 -5.10
CA GLY A 71 27.29 -41.03 -6.09
C GLY A 71 27.22 -39.50 -5.94
N SER A 72 27.36 -38.81 -7.03
CA SER A 72 27.19 -37.35 -7.08
C SER A 72 25.83 -37.01 -6.50
N ARG A 73 25.75 -36.01 -5.62
CA ARG A 73 24.48 -35.49 -5.08
C ARG A 73 23.48 -35.06 -6.16
N VAL A 74 23.95 -34.98 -7.40
CA VAL A 74 23.14 -34.63 -8.59
C VAL A 74 22.20 -35.78 -8.99
N ASP A 75 22.54 -37.02 -8.62
CA ASP A 75 21.77 -38.21 -9.00
C ASP A 75 20.64 -38.55 -8.01
N VAL A 76 20.51 -37.80 -6.92
CA VAL A 76 19.44 -38.01 -5.94
C VAL A 76 18.18 -37.33 -6.41
N PRO A 77 17.02 -38.04 -6.53
CA PRO A 77 15.76 -37.40 -6.88
C PRO A 77 15.43 -36.25 -5.96
N LEU A 78 14.92 -35.14 -6.50
CA LEU A 78 14.52 -33.94 -5.73
C LEU A 78 13.44 -34.23 -4.67
N SER A 79 12.75 -35.37 -4.78
CA SER A 79 11.76 -35.86 -3.80
C SER A 79 12.41 -36.59 -2.61
N GLU A 80 13.71 -36.94 -2.70
CA GLU A 80 14.40 -37.65 -1.65
C GLU A 80 15.03 -36.68 -0.66
N ARG A 81 14.87 -36.97 0.63
CA ARG A 81 15.40 -36.09 1.70
C ARG A 81 16.91 -36.17 1.77
N LEU A 82 17.55 -35.02 1.90
CA LEU A 82 18.97 -34.94 2.22
C LEU A 82 19.21 -35.46 3.65
N PRO A 83 20.07 -36.51 3.82
CA PRO A 83 20.20 -37.20 5.11
C PRO A 83 20.76 -36.33 6.26
N ALA A 84 21.29 -35.14 6.01
CA ALA A 84 21.83 -34.25 6.99
C ALA A 84 20.93 -33.04 7.35
N VAL A 85 19.74 -32.94 6.74
CA VAL A 85 18.82 -31.83 6.99
C VAL A 85 17.70 -32.31 7.92
N THR A 86 17.76 -31.89 9.18
CA THR A 86 16.64 -32.03 10.11
C THR A 86 15.50 -31.12 9.64
N GLU A 87 14.34 -31.68 9.32
CA GLU A 87 13.15 -30.87 9.10
C GLU A 87 12.86 -30.03 10.33
N PRO A 88 12.65 -28.74 10.19
CA PRO A 88 12.11 -27.96 11.29
C PRO A 88 10.78 -28.61 11.72
N PRO A 89 10.50 -28.68 13.03
CA PRO A 89 9.26 -29.28 13.50
C PRO A 89 8.09 -28.60 12.78
N ARG A 90 7.28 -29.39 12.08
CA ARG A 90 6.05 -28.88 11.49
C ARG A 90 5.22 -28.36 12.65
N SER A 91 5.10 -27.04 12.77
CA SER A 91 4.16 -26.44 13.69
C SER A 91 2.79 -27.03 13.35
N SER A 92 2.25 -27.84 14.25
CA SER A 92 0.83 -28.19 14.19
C SER A 92 0.09 -26.87 14.39
N ALA A 93 -0.33 -26.27 13.29
CA ALA A 93 -1.05 -25.01 13.32
C ALA A 93 -2.24 -25.15 14.27
N PRO A 94 -2.36 -24.34 15.29
CA PRO A 94 -3.55 -24.40 16.13
C PRO A 94 -4.76 -24.09 15.23
N ALA A 95 -5.77 -24.93 15.30
CA ALA A 95 -7.04 -24.75 14.58
C ALA A 95 -7.84 -23.51 15.09
N THR A 96 -7.26 -22.72 15.94
CA THR A 96 -7.80 -21.46 16.48
C THR A 96 -7.81 -20.37 15.42
N LYS A 97 -8.98 -19.75 15.26
CA LYS A 97 -9.11 -18.58 14.38
C LYS A 97 -8.11 -17.52 14.82
N PRO A 98 -7.34 -16.92 13.88
CA PRO A 98 -6.41 -15.87 14.21
C PRO A 98 -7.14 -14.69 14.86
N SER A 99 -6.75 -14.35 16.08
CA SER A 99 -7.33 -13.26 16.86
C SER A 99 -6.26 -12.22 17.17
N LEU A 100 -6.67 -10.95 17.17
CA LEU A 100 -5.80 -9.87 17.58
C LEU A 100 -5.55 -9.95 19.08
N GLN A 101 -4.28 -9.95 19.47
CA GLN A 101 -3.84 -9.78 20.86
C GLN A 101 -3.10 -8.44 20.98
N THR A 102 -3.45 -7.67 22.01
CA THR A 102 -2.82 -6.36 22.25
C THR A 102 -2.33 -6.28 23.68
N SER A 103 -1.13 -5.76 23.87
CA SER A 103 -0.56 -5.47 25.18
C SER A 103 0.23 -4.16 25.16
N SER A 104 0.60 -3.67 26.33
CA SER A 104 1.49 -2.51 26.46
C SER A 104 2.76 -2.96 27.17
N LEU A 105 3.91 -2.60 26.64
CA LEU A 105 5.21 -2.81 27.27
C LEU A 105 5.38 -1.85 28.47
N ALA A 106 6.31 -2.19 29.35
CA ALA A 106 6.67 -1.32 30.49
C ALA A 106 7.15 0.08 30.04
N SER A 107 7.73 0.17 28.83
CA SER A 107 8.13 1.43 28.19
C SER A 107 6.94 2.30 27.71
N GLY A 108 5.70 1.79 27.76
CA GLY A 108 4.51 2.47 27.23
C GLY A 108 4.23 2.20 25.75
N VAL A 109 5.10 1.47 25.05
CA VAL A 109 4.91 1.08 23.65
C VAL A 109 3.84 0.00 23.55
N LYS A 110 2.92 0.15 22.59
CA LYS A 110 1.87 -0.84 22.33
C LYS A 110 2.40 -1.96 21.44
N VAL A 111 1.96 -3.18 21.72
CA VAL A 111 2.24 -4.37 20.90
C VAL A 111 0.91 -4.95 20.44
N ALA A 112 0.78 -5.22 19.15
CA ALA A 112 -0.40 -5.83 18.56
C ALA A 112 0.01 -7.00 17.67
N THR A 113 -0.46 -8.21 17.95
CA THR A 113 -0.06 -9.40 17.19
C THR A 113 -1.24 -10.23 16.75
N ILE A 114 -1.09 -10.88 15.60
CA ILE A 114 -2.00 -11.91 15.09
C ILE A 114 -1.18 -13.13 14.69
N ASP A 115 -1.38 -14.24 15.36
CA ASP A 115 -0.78 -15.50 14.93
C ASP A 115 -1.65 -16.17 13.86
N THR A 116 -1.11 -16.21 12.64
CA THR A 116 -1.73 -16.86 11.48
C THR A 116 -1.18 -18.25 11.21
N ALA A 117 -0.27 -18.76 12.06
CA ALA A 117 0.48 -19.99 11.85
C ALA A 117 1.21 -20.05 10.49
N SER A 118 1.49 -18.88 9.90
CA SER A 118 2.24 -18.75 8.65
C SER A 118 3.73 -19.12 8.87
N PRO A 119 4.41 -19.71 7.87
CA PRO A 119 5.86 -19.91 7.93
C PRO A 119 6.66 -18.61 7.83
N VAL A 120 6.01 -17.52 7.41
CA VAL A 120 6.59 -16.18 7.29
C VAL A 120 6.00 -15.29 8.38
N SER A 121 6.86 -14.52 9.03
CA SER A 121 6.49 -13.48 9.99
C SER A 121 6.71 -12.10 9.38
N SER A 122 5.82 -11.17 9.68
CA SER A 122 5.97 -9.75 9.35
C SER A 122 5.93 -8.94 10.63
N LEU A 123 7.01 -8.21 10.88
CA LEU A 123 7.15 -7.29 12.02
C LEU A 123 7.17 -5.87 11.49
N VAL A 124 6.29 -5.01 11.98
CA VAL A 124 6.21 -3.62 11.56
C VAL A 124 6.15 -2.71 12.77
N LEU A 125 7.09 -1.79 12.86
CA LEU A 125 7.09 -0.75 13.87
C LEU A 125 6.49 0.50 13.27
N PHE A 126 5.32 0.87 13.75
CA PHE A 126 4.60 2.08 13.36
C PHE A 126 4.93 3.21 14.31
N VAL A 127 5.18 4.38 13.73
CA VAL A 127 5.38 5.63 14.47
C VAL A 127 4.33 6.62 14.01
N GLU A 128 3.47 7.08 14.91
CA GLU A 128 2.46 8.12 14.62
C GLU A 128 3.17 9.45 14.33
N GLY A 129 2.99 9.95 13.11
CA GLY A 129 3.68 11.14 12.63
C GLY A 129 3.46 11.32 11.12
N GLY A 130 4.38 10.85 10.30
CA GLY A 130 4.31 11.02 8.85
C GLY A 130 4.45 12.48 8.39
N SER A 131 3.99 12.81 7.19
CA SER A 131 4.08 14.18 6.68
C SER A 131 3.22 15.16 7.49
N SER A 132 2.21 14.69 8.21
CA SER A 132 1.36 15.54 9.05
C SER A 132 2.08 16.12 10.27
N ALA A 133 3.15 15.49 10.72
CA ALA A 133 3.97 15.96 11.84
C ALA A 133 5.16 16.84 11.40
N GLU A 134 5.34 17.05 10.10
CA GLU A 134 6.38 17.92 9.58
C GLU A 134 6.08 19.38 9.85
N THR A 135 7.12 20.10 10.27
CA THR A 135 7.13 21.55 10.41
C THR A 135 7.79 22.18 9.17
N PRO A 136 7.70 23.49 8.98
CA PRO A 136 8.42 24.16 7.89
C PRO A 136 9.95 23.91 7.90
N SER A 137 10.56 23.71 9.09
CA SER A 137 11.98 23.39 9.24
C SER A 137 12.32 21.93 8.89
N THR A 138 11.34 21.02 9.02
CA THR A 138 11.51 19.58 8.80
C THR A 138 10.73 19.07 7.58
N ALA A 139 10.28 19.98 6.71
CA ALA A 139 9.52 19.61 5.51
C ALA A 139 10.26 18.58 4.67
N GLY A 140 9.56 17.51 4.28
CA GLY A 140 10.12 16.37 3.51
C GLY A 140 10.86 15.33 4.33
N ALA A 141 11.02 15.52 5.64
CA ALA A 141 11.78 14.59 6.49
C ALA A 141 11.21 13.16 6.48
N SER A 142 9.89 13.01 6.46
CA SER A 142 9.24 11.69 6.40
C SER A 142 9.60 10.93 5.13
N LYS A 143 9.73 11.63 4.00
CA LYS A 143 10.08 11.02 2.73
C LYS A 143 11.58 10.71 2.62
N VAL A 144 12.43 11.59 3.16
CA VAL A 144 13.88 11.32 3.29
C VAL A 144 14.09 10.10 4.19
N LEU A 145 13.36 10.00 5.29
CA LEU A 145 13.40 8.87 6.22
C LEU A 145 13.06 7.54 5.54
N GLU A 146 12.09 7.52 4.62
CA GLU A 146 11.72 6.33 3.87
C GLU A 146 12.91 5.72 3.12
N ILE A 147 13.80 6.55 2.57
CA ILE A 147 14.98 6.11 1.82
C ILE A 147 16.19 5.90 2.73
N ALA A 148 16.32 6.73 3.78
CA ALA A 148 17.43 6.66 4.71
C ALA A 148 17.28 5.58 5.79
N ALA A 149 16.14 4.93 5.89
CA ALA A 149 15.91 3.85 6.85
C ALA A 149 16.80 2.63 6.57
N PHE A 150 17.04 1.82 7.61
CA PHE A 150 17.84 0.59 7.54
C PHE A 150 19.27 0.79 7.02
N LYS A 151 19.85 1.96 7.30
CA LYS A 151 21.27 2.27 7.07
C LYS A 151 22.08 2.14 8.37
N ALA A 152 23.17 2.89 8.50
CA ALA A 152 24.07 2.77 9.66
C ALA A 152 23.38 3.10 10.99
N THR A 153 23.60 2.22 11.96
CA THR A 153 23.20 2.39 13.37
C THR A 153 24.42 2.62 14.26
N THR A 154 24.22 2.80 15.56
CA THR A 154 25.31 2.85 16.54
C THR A 154 26.01 1.51 16.69
N ASN A 155 25.30 0.39 16.44
CA ASN A 155 25.77 -0.97 16.66
C ASN A 155 26.21 -1.67 15.38
N ARG A 156 25.69 -1.23 14.21
CA ARG A 156 25.89 -1.87 12.90
C ARG A 156 26.20 -0.84 11.83
N SER A 157 27.16 -1.14 10.97
CA SER A 157 27.32 -0.40 9.72
C SER A 157 26.24 -0.83 8.71
N THR A 158 25.95 0.01 7.73
CA THR A 158 25.00 -0.31 6.63
C THR A 158 25.32 -1.64 5.96
N PHE A 159 26.61 -1.89 5.66
CA PHE A 159 27.05 -3.14 5.06
C PHE A 159 26.79 -4.36 5.96
N ARG A 160 27.06 -4.24 7.26
CA ARG A 160 26.79 -5.32 8.21
C ARG A 160 25.29 -5.59 8.33
N LEU A 161 24.47 -4.55 8.43
CA LEU A 161 23.01 -4.66 8.53
C LEU A 161 22.43 -5.36 7.30
N THR A 162 22.86 -4.98 6.09
CA THR A 162 22.43 -5.64 4.85
C THR A 162 22.82 -7.12 4.85
N ARG A 163 24.03 -7.47 5.24
CA ARG A 163 24.47 -8.87 5.31
C ARG A 163 23.72 -9.69 6.36
N GLU A 164 23.37 -9.10 7.51
CA GLU A 164 22.56 -9.77 8.52
C GLU A 164 21.14 -10.03 8.00
N LEU A 165 20.51 -9.07 7.30
CA LEU A 165 19.22 -9.26 6.64
C LEU A 165 19.27 -10.36 5.56
N GLU A 166 20.28 -10.34 4.69
CA GLU A 166 20.48 -11.36 3.67
C GLU A 166 20.69 -12.76 4.27
N LYS A 167 21.45 -12.85 5.36
CA LYS A 167 21.72 -14.11 6.07
C LYS A 167 20.43 -14.79 6.56
N ILE A 168 19.47 -14.03 7.07
CA ILE A 168 18.18 -14.55 7.56
C ILE A 168 17.11 -14.58 6.46
N GLY A 169 17.45 -14.16 5.24
CA GLY A 169 16.50 -14.07 4.12
C GLY A 169 15.36 -13.09 4.36
N ALA A 170 15.61 -12.01 5.11
CA ALA A 170 14.61 -11.01 5.44
C ALA A 170 14.61 -9.85 4.44
N THR A 171 13.42 -9.27 4.25
CA THR A 171 13.24 -8.04 3.48
C THR A 171 12.85 -6.92 4.43
N ALA A 172 13.66 -5.85 4.44
CA ALA A 172 13.38 -4.66 5.22
C ALA A 172 12.86 -3.54 4.32
N TYR A 173 11.91 -2.77 4.83
CA TYR A 173 11.32 -1.63 4.13
C TYR A 173 10.88 -0.54 5.10
N CYS A 174 10.82 0.69 4.60
CA CYS A 174 10.21 1.81 5.29
C CYS A 174 9.17 2.45 4.36
N ARG A 175 8.03 2.83 4.91
CA ARG A 175 6.96 3.52 4.18
C ARG A 175 6.49 4.73 4.97
N SER A 176 6.54 5.88 4.36
CA SER A 176 6.01 7.11 4.92
C SER A 176 4.60 7.37 4.41
N GLY A 177 3.68 7.59 5.34
CA GLY A 177 2.32 8.04 5.08
C GLY A 177 2.10 9.47 5.57
N ARG A 178 0.86 9.93 5.54
CA ARG A 178 0.52 11.25 6.12
C ARG A 178 0.44 11.19 7.65
N GLU A 179 -0.15 10.15 8.22
CA GLU A 179 -0.38 10.04 9.67
C GLU A 179 0.65 9.15 10.39
N HIS A 180 1.37 8.29 9.68
CA HIS A 180 2.36 7.41 10.30
C HIS A 180 3.50 7.06 9.35
N VAL A 181 4.62 6.67 9.94
CA VAL A 181 5.75 6.02 9.27
C VAL A 181 5.81 4.57 9.75
N ALA A 182 5.93 3.65 8.83
CA ALA A 182 5.98 2.21 9.08
C ALA A 182 7.35 1.65 8.68
N PHE A 183 8.06 1.08 9.64
CA PHE A 183 9.32 0.35 9.42
C PHE A 183 9.01 -1.14 9.53
N GLY A 184 9.20 -1.88 8.45
CA GLY A 184 8.85 -3.30 8.39
C GLY A 184 10.03 -4.20 8.11
N VAL A 185 9.99 -5.41 8.65
CA VAL A 185 10.88 -6.51 8.33
C VAL A 185 10.05 -7.78 8.18
N ASP A 186 10.11 -8.35 6.98
CA ASP A 186 9.49 -9.63 6.67
C ASP A 186 10.56 -10.71 6.68
N ALA A 187 10.38 -11.75 7.49
CA ALA A 187 11.34 -12.82 7.68
C ALA A 187 10.66 -14.18 7.82
N VAL A 188 11.43 -15.25 7.77
CA VAL A 188 10.94 -16.58 8.12
C VAL A 188 10.68 -16.63 9.62
N ARG A 189 9.58 -17.29 10.06
CA ARG A 189 9.13 -17.34 11.45
C ARG A 189 10.24 -17.77 12.44
N VAL A 190 11.14 -18.64 12.03
CA VAL A 190 12.28 -19.09 12.86
C VAL A 190 13.24 -17.96 13.20
N SER A 191 13.40 -16.98 12.31
CA SER A 191 14.32 -15.83 12.46
C SER A 191 13.64 -14.57 13.00
N THR A 192 12.47 -14.72 13.62
CA THR A 192 11.67 -13.56 14.14
C THR A 192 12.46 -12.76 15.18
N ARG A 193 13.26 -13.42 16.01
CA ARG A 193 14.09 -12.77 17.03
C ARG A 193 15.13 -11.86 16.41
N GLU A 194 15.91 -12.38 15.47
CA GLU A 194 16.96 -11.62 14.78
C GLU A 194 16.33 -10.47 13.95
N ALA A 195 15.18 -10.72 13.32
CA ALA A 195 14.45 -9.71 12.58
C ALA A 195 13.97 -8.56 13.49
N LEU A 196 13.49 -8.87 14.71
CA LEU A 196 13.08 -7.88 15.69
C LEU A 196 14.28 -7.07 16.21
N GLU A 197 15.41 -7.72 16.48
CA GLU A 197 16.64 -7.05 16.91
C GLU A 197 17.16 -6.08 15.83
N ILE A 198 17.11 -6.47 14.54
CA ILE A 198 17.51 -5.61 13.43
C ILE A 198 16.54 -4.45 13.29
N LEU A 199 15.23 -4.71 13.33
CA LEU A 199 14.19 -3.69 13.20
C LEU A 199 14.31 -2.62 14.29
N THR A 200 14.43 -3.03 15.55
CA THR A 200 14.53 -2.11 16.68
C THR A 200 15.82 -1.31 16.65
N ASP A 201 16.95 -1.93 16.33
CA ASP A 201 18.24 -1.26 16.19
C ASP A 201 18.23 -0.24 15.05
N ALA A 202 17.65 -0.61 13.90
CA ALA A 202 17.57 0.27 12.74
C ALA A 202 16.68 1.52 12.96
N VAL A 203 15.70 1.43 13.85
CA VAL A 203 14.79 2.57 14.13
C VAL A 203 15.27 3.40 15.32
N LEU A 204 15.66 2.74 16.43
CA LEU A 204 15.95 3.42 17.69
C LEU A 204 17.40 3.91 17.78
N ASN A 205 18.31 3.22 17.11
CA ASN A 205 19.75 3.50 17.18
C ASN A 205 20.32 4.02 15.86
N ALA A 206 19.50 4.49 14.95
CA ALA A 206 19.94 5.03 13.67
C ALA A 206 20.83 6.27 13.85
N ARG A 207 21.93 6.35 13.09
CA ARG A 207 22.90 7.45 13.18
C ARG A 207 22.68 8.55 12.17
N TYR A 208 22.17 8.21 10.98
CA TYR A 208 21.98 9.12 9.84
C TYR A 208 23.22 9.98 9.58
N PRO A 209 24.38 9.39 9.24
CA PRO A 209 25.58 10.15 8.95
C PRO A 209 25.35 11.00 7.68
N TYR A 210 26.00 12.16 7.60
CA TYR A 210 25.79 13.14 6.53
C TYR A 210 25.90 12.55 5.12
N TRP A 211 26.90 11.69 4.87
CA TRP A 211 27.11 11.08 3.54
C TRP A 211 25.98 10.12 3.15
N GLU A 212 25.44 9.31 4.07
CA GLU A 212 24.31 8.41 3.79
C GLU A 212 23.01 9.18 3.57
N VAL A 213 22.80 10.28 4.29
CA VAL A 213 21.64 11.16 4.07
C VAL A 213 21.75 11.82 2.71
N ARG A 214 22.94 12.31 2.32
CA ARG A 214 23.18 12.91 1.01
C ARG A 214 22.88 11.93 -0.15
N ASP A 215 23.40 10.70 -0.05
CA ASP A 215 23.11 9.65 -1.05
C ASP A 215 21.60 9.34 -1.12
N SER A 216 20.91 9.42 0.04
CA SER A 216 19.45 9.23 0.09
C SER A 216 18.71 10.38 -0.59
N LEU A 217 19.19 11.62 -0.46
CA LEU A 217 18.61 12.79 -1.16
C LEU A 217 18.77 12.68 -2.67
N ASP A 218 19.91 12.20 -3.16
CA ASP A 218 20.13 11.99 -4.58
C ASP A 218 19.17 10.93 -5.14
N THR A 219 19.01 9.81 -4.42
CA THR A 219 18.01 8.78 -4.76
C THR A 219 16.58 9.34 -4.72
N LEU A 220 16.27 10.19 -3.73
CA LEU A 220 14.95 10.83 -3.64
C LEU A 220 14.66 11.73 -4.84
N LYS A 221 15.65 12.52 -5.30
CA LYS A 221 15.50 13.37 -6.49
C LYS A 221 15.13 12.57 -7.74
N GLU A 222 15.78 11.43 -7.95
CA GLU A 222 15.46 10.53 -9.08
C GLU A 222 14.02 9.97 -8.98
N GLN A 223 13.62 9.55 -7.79
CA GLN A 223 12.26 9.08 -7.55
C GLN A 223 11.23 10.18 -7.78
N LEU A 224 11.47 11.39 -7.26
CA LEU A 224 10.60 12.55 -7.44
C LEU A 224 10.46 12.93 -8.92
N ALA A 225 11.57 12.93 -9.67
CA ALA A 225 11.53 13.19 -11.11
C ALA A 225 10.62 12.19 -11.86
N THR A 226 10.52 10.96 -11.38
CA THR A 226 9.61 9.95 -11.93
C THR A 226 8.17 10.14 -11.45
N GLN A 227 7.96 10.43 -10.17
CA GLN A 227 6.63 10.64 -9.60
C GLN A 227 5.94 11.88 -10.17
N LEU A 228 6.67 12.98 -10.35
CA LEU A 228 6.14 14.23 -10.92
C LEU A 228 5.72 14.10 -12.39
N LYS A 229 6.22 13.07 -13.11
CA LYS A 229 5.74 12.75 -14.46
C LYS A 229 4.32 12.17 -14.47
N ASN A 230 3.81 11.70 -13.33
CA ASN A 230 2.44 11.18 -13.22
C ASN A 230 1.47 12.28 -12.77
N PRO A 231 0.62 12.81 -13.65
CA PRO A 231 -0.30 13.89 -13.31
C PRO A 231 -1.33 13.50 -12.24
N VAL A 232 -1.70 12.21 -12.15
CA VAL A 232 -2.66 11.72 -11.14
C VAL A 232 -2.07 11.89 -9.73
N THR A 233 -0.80 11.56 -9.55
CA THR A 233 -0.10 11.76 -8.27
C THR A 233 -0.07 13.24 -7.89
N THR A 234 0.31 14.10 -8.84
CA THR A 234 0.35 15.55 -8.62
C THR A 234 -1.03 16.11 -8.25
N VAL A 235 -2.09 15.70 -8.97
CA VAL A 235 -3.47 16.12 -8.66
C VAL A 235 -3.90 15.63 -7.29
N THR A 236 -3.54 14.39 -6.90
CA THR A 236 -3.85 13.83 -5.58
C THR A 236 -3.20 14.64 -4.45
N GLU A 237 -1.92 15.01 -4.60
CA GLU A 237 -1.21 15.81 -3.60
C GLU A 237 -1.80 17.22 -3.46
N VAL A 238 -2.09 17.86 -4.59
CA VAL A 238 -2.70 19.18 -4.60
C VAL A 238 -4.14 19.16 -4.06
N LEU A 239 -4.89 18.07 -4.29
CA LEU A 239 -6.20 17.86 -3.66
C LEU A 239 -6.11 17.86 -2.13
N HIS A 240 -5.13 17.18 -1.55
CA HIS A 240 -4.94 17.20 -0.10
C HIS A 240 -4.58 18.59 0.41
N ARG A 241 -3.69 19.28 -0.29
CA ARG A 241 -3.30 20.66 0.06
C ARG A 241 -4.47 21.64 -0.02
N ALA A 242 -5.35 21.49 -1.00
CA ALA A 242 -6.56 22.32 -1.14
C ALA A 242 -7.66 21.94 -0.15
N ALA A 243 -7.72 20.67 0.27
CA ALA A 243 -8.77 20.13 1.12
C ALA A 243 -8.57 20.41 2.60
N PHE A 244 -7.31 20.33 3.07
CA PHE A 244 -7.00 20.34 4.50
C PHE A 244 -6.18 21.56 4.92
N ASP A 245 -6.59 22.15 6.03
CA ASP A 245 -5.78 23.07 6.80
C ASP A 245 -5.06 22.29 7.91
N GLY A 246 -3.74 22.44 7.99
CA GLY A 246 -2.88 21.71 8.90
C GLY A 246 -2.14 20.52 8.27
N GLY A 247 -1.62 19.63 9.10
CA GLY A 247 -0.66 18.59 8.72
C GLY A 247 -1.08 17.64 7.61
N LEU A 248 -2.36 17.29 7.46
CA LEU A 248 -2.84 16.45 6.35
C LEU A 248 -2.73 17.12 4.97
N GLY A 249 -2.62 18.45 4.94
CA GLY A 249 -2.34 19.21 3.73
C GLY A 249 -0.87 19.15 3.28
N ASN A 250 0.04 18.70 4.14
CA ASN A 250 1.46 18.53 3.77
C ASN A 250 1.60 17.47 2.69
N SER A 251 2.41 17.76 1.67
CA SER A 251 2.61 16.85 0.54
C SER A 251 3.49 15.66 0.91
N LEU A 252 3.15 14.48 0.39
CA LEU A 252 4.06 13.32 0.39
C LEU A 252 5.09 13.39 -0.73
N VAL A 253 4.80 14.15 -1.79
CA VAL A 253 5.75 14.43 -2.87
C VAL A 253 6.45 15.73 -2.54
N VAL A 254 7.70 15.62 -2.14
CA VAL A 254 8.52 16.75 -1.69
C VAL A 254 8.87 17.65 -2.88
N ASP A 255 8.88 18.96 -2.68
CA ASP A 255 9.38 19.90 -3.69
C ASP A 255 10.90 19.69 -3.86
N PRO A 256 11.42 19.55 -5.11
CA PRO A 256 12.85 19.46 -5.36
C PRO A 256 13.69 20.55 -4.69
N ALA A 257 13.16 21.77 -4.60
CA ALA A 257 13.83 22.87 -3.91
C ALA A 257 14.02 22.62 -2.39
N VAL A 258 13.08 21.93 -1.75
CA VAL A 258 13.19 21.53 -0.35
C VAL A 258 14.26 20.46 -0.18
N VAL A 259 14.33 19.51 -1.13
CA VAL A 259 15.36 18.44 -1.10
C VAL A 259 16.77 19.00 -1.24
N ASP A 260 16.96 20.06 -2.04
CA ASP A 260 18.26 20.72 -2.21
C ASP A 260 18.75 21.41 -0.94
N GLY A 261 17.84 21.93 -0.13
CA GLY A 261 18.14 22.61 1.15
C GLY A 261 18.06 21.73 2.38
N PHE A 262 17.76 20.42 2.22
CA PHE A 262 17.50 19.55 3.37
C PHE A 262 18.77 19.23 4.18
N SER A 263 18.69 19.42 5.49
CA SER A 263 19.80 19.16 6.41
C SER A 263 19.63 17.85 7.20
N ASN A 264 20.75 17.28 7.62
CA ASN A 264 20.76 16.12 8.50
C ASN A 264 20.15 16.41 9.88
N GLU A 265 20.31 17.64 10.34
CA GLU A 265 19.73 18.15 11.61
C GLU A 265 18.21 18.14 11.55
N ALA A 266 17.62 18.54 10.43
CA ALA A 266 16.16 18.51 10.22
C ALA A 266 15.60 17.09 10.33
N LEU A 267 16.31 16.08 9.81
CA LEU A 267 15.92 14.67 9.95
C LEU A 267 15.95 14.21 11.41
N LYS A 268 16.99 14.59 12.16
CA LYS A 268 17.13 14.25 13.59
C LYS A 268 16.07 14.96 14.44
N GLU A 269 15.80 16.22 14.15
CA GLU A 269 14.74 17.02 14.81
C GLU A 269 13.37 16.36 14.59
N TYR A 270 13.07 16.01 13.34
CA TYR A 270 11.83 15.31 13.01
C TYR A 270 11.69 14.00 13.78
N LEU A 271 12.72 13.14 13.76
CA LEU A 271 12.69 11.87 14.48
C LEU A 271 12.52 12.04 15.98
N ALA A 272 13.23 13.00 16.58
CA ALA A 272 13.09 13.31 18.01
C ALA A 272 11.66 13.76 18.36
N SER A 273 10.97 14.40 17.42
CA SER A 273 9.59 14.86 17.62
C SER A 273 8.54 13.75 17.57
N ILE A 274 8.77 12.68 16.78
CA ILE A 274 7.79 11.60 16.57
C ILE A 274 8.10 10.34 17.40
N LEU A 275 9.35 10.03 17.71
CA LEU A 275 9.76 8.83 18.46
C LEU A 275 9.47 8.97 19.95
N THR A 276 8.21 8.86 20.33
CA THR A 276 7.77 8.84 21.73
C THR A 276 7.06 7.53 22.05
N PRO A 277 7.16 6.96 23.26
CA PRO A 277 6.58 5.65 23.59
C PRO A 277 5.09 5.53 23.29
N THR A 278 4.34 6.61 23.50
CA THR A 278 2.88 6.65 23.28
C THR A 278 2.47 6.65 21.82
N ARG A 279 3.38 7.02 20.92
CA ARG A 279 3.15 7.10 19.47
C ARG A 279 3.69 5.91 18.70
N VAL A 280 4.36 4.98 19.39
CA VAL A 280 4.97 3.81 18.77
C VAL A 280 4.10 2.58 19.00
N LEU A 281 3.88 1.82 17.94
CA LEU A 281 3.17 0.56 17.94
C LEU A 281 4.01 -0.50 17.22
N LEU A 282 4.26 -1.62 17.87
CA LEU A 282 4.85 -2.80 17.25
C LEU A 282 3.72 -3.74 16.81
N ALA A 283 3.55 -3.91 15.51
CA ALA A 283 2.61 -4.88 14.94
C ALA A 283 3.37 -6.13 14.48
N GLY A 284 2.86 -7.32 14.81
CA GLY A 284 3.43 -8.60 14.42
C GLY A 284 2.37 -9.54 13.85
N VAL A 285 2.63 -10.14 12.70
CA VAL A 285 1.77 -11.16 12.09
C VAL A 285 2.58 -12.42 11.82
N GLY A 286 1.97 -13.58 12.09
CA GLY A 286 2.65 -14.87 12.00
C GLY A 286 3.63 -15.11 13.15
N VAL A 287 3.38 -14.50 14.32
CA VAL A 287 4.22 -14.58 15.51
C VAL A 287 3.37 -14.80 16.75
N GLU A 288 3.94 -15.44 17.76
CA GLU A 288 3.29 -15.64 19.04
C GLU A 288 3.39 -14.36 19.90
N HIS A 289 2.28 -13.96 20.50
CA HIS A 289 2.21 -12.71 21.28
C HIS A 289 3.16 -12.68 22.47
N ALA A 290 3.25 -13.80 23.20
CA ALA A 290 4.11 -13.93 24.37
C ALA A 290 5.60 -13.75 24.00
N ASP A 291 6.04 -14.38 22.91
CA ASP A 291 7.41 -14.30 22.43
C ASP A 291 7.78 -12.86 22.06
N ILE A 292 6.93 -12.20 21.27
CA ILE A 292 7.18 -10.80 20.87
C ILE A 292 7.20 -9.87 22.06
N THR A 293 6.28 -10.02 23.02
CA THR A 293 6.23 -9.16 24.20
C THR A 293 7.47 -9.34 25.07
N GLN A 294 7.94 -10.59 25.25
CA GLN A 294 9.15 -10.89 26.00
C GLN A 294 10.40 -10.35 25.30
N LEU A 295 10.52 -10.52 23.99
CA LEU A 295 11.67 -10.06 23.20
C LEU A 295 11.70 -8.54 23.05
N ALA A 296 10.56 -7.90 22.84
CA ALA A 296 10.47 -6.45 22.62
C ALA A 296 10.72 -5.64 23.91
N GLY A 297 10.40 -6.19 25.09
CA GLY A 297 10.55 -5.50 26.36
C GLY A 297 11.92 -4.85 26.56
N PRO A 298 13.03 -5.59 26.49
CA PRO A 298 14.38 -5.04 26.64
C PRO A 298 14.87 -4.24 25.41
N LEU A 299 14.36 -4.54 24.21
CA LEU A 299 14.83 -3.93 22.96
C LEU A 299 14.22 -2.56 22.70
N VAL A 300 12.95 -2.37 23.07
CA VAL A 300 12.20 -1.13 22.81
C VAL A 300 12.22 -0.26 24.07
N ASN A 301 13.36 0.37 24.33
CA ASN A 301 13.52 1.30 25.45
C ASN A 301 13.57 2.73 24.92
N LEU A 302 12.41 3.39 24.90
CA LEU A 302 12.28 4.80 24.52
C LEU A 302 12.19 5.65 25.79
N ALA A 303 12.95 6.74 25.82
CA ALA A 303 12.82 7.71 26.89
C ALA A 303 11.43 8.37 26.87
N ALA A 304 10.82 8.52 28.04
CA ALA A 304 9.57 9.23 28.16
C ALA A 304 9.76 10.69 27.73
N SER A 305 9.24 11.05 26.59
CA SER A 305 9.23 12.41 26.05
C SER A 305 7.80 12.90 25.94
N SER A 306 7.52 14.06 26.47
CA SER A 306 6.20 14.72 26.38
C SER A 306 6.19 15.68 25.19
N THR A 307 6.22 15.14 23.98
CA THR A 307 6.00 15.97 22.79
C THR A 307 4.51 16.07 22.53
N ALA A 308 3.99 17.29 22.37
CA ALA A 308 2.58 17.51 22.06
C ALA A 308 2.16 16.77 20.78
N ALA A 309 0.96 16.21 20.78
CA ALA A 309 0.41 15.62 19.57
C ALA A 309 0.28 16.68 18.47
N PRO A 310 0.51 16.34 17.19
CA PRO A 310 0.27 17.26 16.10
C PRO A 310 -1.18 17.76 16.15
N ALA A 311 -1.39 19.03 15.81
CA ALA A 311 -2.73 19.60 15.77
C ALA A 311 -3.61 18.83 14.78
N ALA A 312 -4.87 18.61 15.16
CA ALA A 312 -5.82 17.94 14.29
C ALA A 312 -6.05 18.79 13.03
N SER A 313 -5.89 18.18 11.87
CA SER A 313 -6.15 18.84 10.60
C SER A 313 -7.65 19.00 10.37
N LYS A 314 -8.05 20.15 9.82
CA LYS A 314 -9.44 20.45 9.52
C LYS A 314 -9.68 20.45 8.02
N TYR A 315 -10.76 19.80 7.59
CA TYR A 315 -11.20 19.91 6.20
C TYR A 315 -11.85 21.29 5.97
N VAL A 316 -11.39 21.98 4.96
CA VAL A 316 -11.88 23.31 4.58
C VAL A 316 -12.53 23.27 3.19
N GLY A 317 -11.99 22.43 2.31
CA GLY A 317 -12.32 22.49 0.89
C GLY A 317 -11.64 23.67 0.21
N GLY A 318 -11.70 23.68 -1.11
CA GLY A 318 -11.09 24.77 -1.88
C GLY A 318 -10.79 24.36 -3.31
N SER A 319 -10.08 25.23 -4.01
CA SER A 319 -9.69 24.95 -5.38
C SER A 319 -8.27 25.38 -5.69
N MET A 320 -7.59 24.54 -6.47
CA MET A 320 -6.25 24.84 -6.99
C MET A 320 -6.16 24.43 -8.47
N ASN A 321 -5.51 25.28 -9.25
CA ASN A 321 -5.33 25.05 -10.69
C ASN A 321 -3.85 25.02 -11.02
N ILE A 322 -3.42 23.98 -11.72
CA ILE A 322 -2.05 23.82 -12.22
C ILE A 322 -2.06 23.95 -13.73
N ILE A 323 -1.50 25.05 -14.21
CA ILE A 323 -1.47 25.34 -15.65
C ILE A 323 -0.27 24.64 -16.29
N ALA A 324 -0.56 23.65 -17.13
CA ALA A 324 0.43 22.92 -17.93
C ALA A 324 -0.06 22.88 -19.41
N PRO A 325 0.16 23.94 -20.20
CA PRO A 325 -0.44 24.07 -21.52
C PRO A 325 0.00 23.00 -22.52
N THR A 326 1.18 22.40 -22.31
CA THR A 326 1.77 21.34 -23.14
C THR A 326 1.31 19.94 -22.77
N ALA A 327 0.53 19.78 -21.67
CA ALA A 327 0.03 18.48 -21.26
C ALA A 327 -0.93 17.90 -22.31
N PRO A 328 -0.78 16.63 -22.70
CA PRO A 328 -1.63 16.00 -23.72
C PRO A 328 -3.08 15.82 -23.26
N LEU A 329 -3.30 15.72 -21.97
CA LEU A 329 -4.62 15.56 -21.35
C LEU A 329 -4.81 16.61 -20.24
N THR A 330 -6.07 16.98 -20.04
CA THR A 330 -6.49 17.76 -18.85
C THR A 330 -7.01 16.82 -17.80
N TYR A 331 -6.54 16.99 -16.57
CA TYR A 331 -6.96 16.22 -15.40
C TYR A 331 -7.81 17.09 -14.48
N VAL A 332 -8.87 16.51 -13.97
CA VAL A 332 -9.79 17.15 -13.05
C VAL A 332 -9.98 16.25 -11.84
N GLY A 333 -9.68 16.75 -10.66
CA GLY A 333 -9.93 16.08 -9.39
C GLY A 333 -11.05 16.76 -8.64
N LEU A 334 -12.03 15.98 -8.19
CA LEU A 334 -13.14 16.42 -7.34
C LEU A 334 -13.18 15.55 -6.10
N GLY A 335 -13.09 16.18 -4.92
CA GLY A 335 -13.09 15.51 -3.63
C GLY A 335 -14.07 16.14 -2.64
N PHE A 336 -14.54 15.34 -1.69
CA PHE A 336 -15.43 15.72 -0.60
C PHE A 336 -14.92 15.16 0.71
N GLU A 337 -15.29 15.78 1.83
CA GLU A 337 -14.92 15.32 3.16
C GLU A 337 -15.57 13.96 3.50
N ALA A 338 -14.77 12.93 3.75
CA ALA A 338 -15.24 11.69 4.34
C ALA A 338 -15.29 11.81 5.87
N ARG A 339 -16.45 12.15 6.41
CA ARG A 339 -16.64 12.34 7.85
C ARG A 339 -16.55 11.02 8.62
N GLY A 340 -16.11 11.08 9.87
CA GLY A 340 -15.98 9.93 10.76
C GLY A 340 -14.65 9.20 10.64
N GLY A 341 -13.93 9.35 9.55
CA GLY A 341 -12.61 8.78 9.37
C GLY A 341 -12.52 7.28 9.64
N ALA A 342 -11.36 6.82 10.09
CA ALA A 342 -11.12 5.43 10.45
C ALA A 342 -11.72 5.04 11.82
N THR A 343 -12.08 6.01 12.65
CA THR A 343 -12.65 5.74 14.00
C THR A 343 -14.06 5.17 13.93
N ASP A 344 -14.81 5.50 12.88
CA ASP A 344 -16.13 4.93 12.63
C ASP A 344 -16.06 3.87 11.50
N VAL A 345 -16.12 2.59 11.90
CA VAL A 345 -16.05 1.46 10.98
C VAL A 345 -17.14 1.51 9.91
N LYS A 346 -18.34 1.97 10.28
CA LYS A 346 -19.46 2.07 9.34
C LYS A 346 -19.22 3.17 8.30
N SER A 347 -18.72 4.32 8.72
CA SER A 347 -18.34 5.43 7.83
C SER A 347 -17.20 5.02 6.88
N ALA A 348 -16.16 4.37 7.40
CA ALA A 348 -15.06 3.87 6.59
C ALA A 348 -15.51 2.82 5.55
N ALA A 349 -16.39 1.89 5.95
CA ALA A 349 -16.99 0.91 5.05
C ALA A 349 -17.86 1.59 3.96
N THR A 350 -18.66 2.57 4.35
CA THR A 350 -19.49 3.33 3.40
C THR A 350 -18.61 4.09 2.41
N THR A 351 -17.53 4.72 2.86
CA THR A 351 -16.57 5.42 2.02
C THR A 351 -15.92 4.49 0.98
N ALA A 352 -15.57 3.25 1.38
CA ALA A 352 -15.04 2.24 0.45
C ALA A 352 -16.06 1.83 -0.63
N VAL A 353 -17.35 1.67 -0.25
CA VAL A 353 -18.43 1.39 -1.21
C VAL A 353 -18.66 2.58 -2.14
N VAL A 354 -18.62 3.82 -1.63
CA VAL A 354 -18.76 5.04 -2.46
C VAL A 354 -17.61 5.13 -3.46
N LYS A 355 -16.36 4.84 -3.06
CA LYS A 355 -15.22 4.75 -3.98
C LYS A 355 -15.52 3.78 -5.13
N ALA A 356 -16.01 2.57 -4.81
CA ALA A 356 -16.33 1.55 -5.82
C ALA A 356 -17.48 1.98 -6.75
N LEU A 357 -18.47 2.73 -6.25
CA LEU A 357 -19.57 3.28 -7.06
C LEU A 357 -19.12 4.40 -8.00
N LEU A 358 -18.09 5.14 -7.62
CA LEU A 358 -17.50 6.20 -8.45
C LEU A 358 -16.60 5.65 -9.57
N ASP A 359 -16.25 4.36 -9.56
CA ASP A 359 -15.46 3.72 -10.61
C ASP A 359 -16.27 3.58 -11.90
N VAL A 360 -15.99 4.44 -12.85
CA VAL A 360 -16.65 4.47 -14.17
C VAL A 360 -15.98 3.50 -15.15
N ALA A 361 -14.73 3.14 -14.92
CA ALA A 361 -13.95 2.32 -15.85
C ALA A 361 -14.42 0.85 -15.94
N ARG A 362 -15.30 0.44 -15.03
CA ARG A 362 -15.91 -0.91 -15.06
C ARG A 362 -17.33 -0.79 -15.59
N PRO A 363 -17.57 -1.16 -16.86
CA PRO A 363 -18.88 -1.08 -17.45
C PRO A 363 -19.84 -2.01 -16.71
N THR A 364 -20.73 -1.45 -15.94
CA THR A 364 -21.82 -2.21 -15.31
C THR A 364 -22.93 -2.55 -16.29
N LEU A 365 -22.97 -1.90 -17.46
CA LEU A 365 -23.97 -2.17 -18.51
C LEU A 365 -23.47 -1.73 -19.91
N PRO A 366 -23.88 -2.41 -20.99
CA PRO A 366 -23.45 -2.12 -22.37
C PRO A 366 -23.95 -0.79 -22.95
N HIS A 367 -24.70 0.02 -22.21
CA HIS A 367 -25.41 1.20 -22.72
C HIS A 367 -24.66 2.54 -22.57
N ASP A 368 -23.55 2.60 -21.81
CA ASP A 368 -22.87 3.87 -21.53
C ASP A 368 -21.68 4.18 -22.46
N ARG A 369 -21.83 3.91 -23.75
CA ARG A 369 -20.79 4.26 -24.75
C ARG A 369 -20.46 5.76 -24.81
N ARG A 370 -21.39 6.63 -24.43
CA ARG A 370 -21.19 8.08 -24.49
C ARG A 370 -20.23 8.61 -23.43
N GLU A 371 -20.15 7.96 -22.26
CA GLU A 371 -19.22 8.35 -21.21
C GLU A 371 -17.77 8.06 -21.60
N HIS A 372 -17.51 6.97 -22.34
CA HIS A 372 -16.18 6.62 -22.82
C HIS A 372 -15.56 7.61 -23.82
N GLU A 373 -16.35 8.46 -24.47
CA GLU A 373 -15.83 9.48 -25.37
C GLU A 373 -15.29 10.72 -24.64
N VAL A 374 -15.70 10.94 -23.39
CA VAL A 374 -15.32 12.10 -22.58
C VAL A 374 -14.15 11.78 -21.69
N PHE A 375 -14.13 10.58 -21.10
CA PHE A 375 -13.09 10.13 -20.19
C PHE A 375 -11.97 9.38 -20.91
N ALA A 376 -10.73 9.86 -20.81
CA ALA A 376 -9.55 9.07 -21.17
C ALA A 376 -9.18 8.10 -20.03
N SER A 377 -9.30 8.54 -18.78
CA SER A 377 -9.19 7.70 -17.60
C SER A 377 -10.00 8.24 -16.44
N VAL A 378 -10.42 7.36 -15.54
CA VAL A 378 -11.07 7.70 -14.27
C VAL A 378 -10.41 6.89 -13.16
N SER A 379 -10.05 7.57 -12.09
CA SER A 379 -9.42 6.99 -10.90
C SER A 379 -10.18 7.47 -9.66
N PRO A 380 -11.12 6.69 -9.13
CA PRO A 380 -11.75 7.00 -7.87
C PRO A 380 -10.74 6.81 -6.73
N PHE A 381 -10.79 7.67 -5.74
CA PHE A 381 -9.95 7.60 -4.57
C PHE A 381 -10.74 7.76 -3.28
N ALA A 382 -10.23 7.16 -2.22
CA ALA A 382 -10.72 7.36 -0.86
C ALA A 382 -9.52 7.28 0.09
N HIS A 383 -9.20 8.39 0.71
CA HIS A 383 -8.16 8.47 1.73
C HIS A 383 -8.83 8.74 3.07
N VAL A 384 -8.80 7.73 3.93
CA VAL A 384 -9.45 7.77 5.24
C VAL A 384 -8.36 7.93 6.30
N TYR A 385 -8.47 8.98 7.11
CA TYR A 385 -7.56 9.33 8.20
C TYR A 385 -8.23 9.08 9.55
N LYS A 386 -7.52 9.25 10.64
CA LYS A 386 -8.01 8.95 12.00
C LYS A 386 -9.37 9.58 12.29
N GLY A 387 -9.57 10.86 12.04
CA GLY A 387 -10.82 11.59 12.35
C GLY A 387 -11.59 12.13 11.16
N THR A 388 -10.98 12.14 9.97
CA THR A 388 -11.54 12.71 8.75
C THR A 388 -11.04 11.92 7.54
N GLY A 389 -11.37 12.35 6.34
CA GLY A 389 -10.87 11.77 5.10
C GLY A 389 -11.29 12.57 3.89
N ILE A 390 -10.85 12.13 2.73
CA ILE A 390 -11.27 12.68 1.45
C ILE A 390 -11.66 11.55 0.51
N VAL A 391 -12.82 11.66 -0.13
CA VAL A 391 -13.32 10.72 -1.11
C VAL A 391 -13.72 11.46 -2.38
N GLY A 392 -13.44 10.89 -3.52
CA GLY A 392 -13.75 11.53 -4.78
C GLY A 392 -13.21 10.77 -5.98
N LEU A 393 -13.04 11.48 -7.07
CA LEU A 393 -12.50 10.91 -8.29
C LEU A 393 -11.59 11.91 -9.03
N ILE A 394 -10.60 11.37 -9.71
CA ILE A 394 -9.75 12.08 -10.65
C ILE A 394 -10.08 11.56 -12.04
N ALA A 395 -10.44 12.44 -12.94
CA ALA A 395 -10.75 12.09 -14.32
C ALA A 395 -9.82 12.83 -15.28
N SER A 396 -9.49 12.20 -16.38
CA SER A 396 -8.72 12.83 -17.45
C SER A 396 -9.48 12.80 -18.77
N GLY A 397 -9.26 13.81 -19.60
CA GLY A 397 -9.89 13.92 -20.90
C GLY A 397 -9.15 14.86 -21.83
N ALA A 398 -9.63 14.94 -23.09
CA ALA A 398 -9.04 15.85 -24.07
C ALA A 398 -9.21 17.31 -23.63
N PRO A 399 -8.20 18.18 -23.80
CA PRO A 399 -8.26 19.58 -23.40
C PRO A 399 -9.45 20.36 -23.98
N SER A 400 -9.82 20.05 -25.23
CA SER A 400 -10.97 20.65 -25.90
C SER A 400 -12.33 20.30 -25.28
N LYS A 401 -12.38 19.19 -24.53
CA LYS A 401 -13.60 18.70 -23.85
C LYS A 401 -13.55 18.88 -22.33
N ALA A 402 -12.67 19.73 -21.79
CA ALA A 402 -12.50 19.89 -20.34
C ALA A 402 -13.79 20.36 -19.64
N GLY A 403 -14.60 21.20 -20.27
CA GLY A 403 -15.91 21.60 -19.74
C GLY A 403 -16.88 20.42 -19.61
N THR A 404 -16.99 19.61 -20.66
CA THR A 404 -17.83 18.39 -20.64
C THR A 404 -17.30 17.32 -19.68
N LEU A 405 -15.99 17.26 -19.47
CA LEU A 405 -15.37 16.39 -18.47
C LEU A 405 -15.83 16.75 -17.06
N VAL A 406 -15.83 18.05 -16.71
CA VAL A 406 -16.33 18.52 -15.41
C VAL A 406 -17.82 18.22 -15.26
N ASP A 407 -18.60 18.43 -16.32
CA ASP A 407 -20.03 18.12 -16.30
C ASP A 407 -20.29 16.64 -16.04
N ALA A 408 -19.56 15.75 -16.71
CA ALA A 408 -19.68 14.31 -16.53
C ALA A 408 -19.25 13.85 -15.12
N VAL A 409 -18.14 14.39 -14.59
CA VAL A 409 -17.68 14.14 -13.22
C VAL A 409 -18.73 14.55 -12.20
N THR A 410 -19.28 15.76 -12.36
CA THR A 410 -20.31 16.29 -11.47
C THR A 410 -21.60 15.46 -11.54
N ALA A 411 -22.06 15.13 -12.75
CA ALA A 411 -23.24 14.31 -12.97
C ALA A 411 -23.10 12.91 -12.34
N LYS A 412 -21.90 12.31 -12.39
CA LYS A 412 -21.64 11.01 -11.78
C LYS A 412 -21.82 11.05 -10.26
N VAL A 413 -21.20 12.03 -9.58
CA VAL A 413 -21.37 12.18 -8.13
C VAL A 413 -22.84 12.44 -7.77
N GLN A 414 -23.53 13.30 -8.51
CA GLN A 414 -24.95 13.57 -8.29
C GLN A 414 -25.84 12.34 -8.54
N SER A 415 -25.50 11.47 -9.51
CA SER A 415 -26.27 10.26 -9.77
C SER A 415 -26.22 9.30 -8.58
N VAL A 416 -25.06 9.15 -7.95
CA VAL A 416 -24.90 8.33 -6.73
C VAL A 416 -25.65 8.95 -5.54
N ALA A 417 -25.66 10.28 -5.43
CA ALA A 417 -26.41 10.99 -4.38
C ALA A 417 -27.92 10.83 -4.51
N LYS A 418 -28.45 10.80 -5.75
CA LYS A 418 -29.89 10.64 -6.02
C LYS A 418 -30.43 9.25 -5.71
N GLY A 419 -29.59 8.23 -5.86
CA GLY A 419 -29.97 6.85 -5.56
C GLY A 419 -29.07 5.84 -6.25
N VAL A 420 -28.88 4.71 -5.58
CA VAL A 420 -28.07 3.59 -6.04
C VAL A 420 -28.99 2.40 -6.26
N SER A 421 -28.92 1.75 -7.44
CA SER A 421 -29.66 0.51 -7.66
C SER A 421 -29.08 -0.64 -6.86
N GLU A 422 -29.92 -1.64 -6.51
CA GLU A 422 -29.44 -2.81 -5.76
C GLU A 422 -28.32 -3.57 -6.48
N GLY A 423 -28.41 -3.69 -7.80
CA GLY A 423 -27.36 -4.34 -8.60
C GLY A 423 -26.02 -3.61 -8.52
N GLN A 424 -26.05 -2.27 -8.59
CA GLN A 424 -24.84 -1.44 -8.42
C GLN A 424 -24.26 -1.57 -7.01
N LEU A 425 -25.13 -1.59 -6.00
CA LEU A 425 -24.70 -1.75 -4.61
C LEU A 425 -24.05 -3.12 -4.36
N VAL A 426 -24.65 -4.21 -4.84
CA VAL A 426 -24.09 -5.56 -4.72
C VAL A 426 -22.70 -5.64 -5.38
N HIS A 427 -22.57 -5.06 -6.57
CA HIS A 427 -21.28 -5.01 -7.27
C HIS A 427 -20.24 -4.19 -6.51
N ALA A 428 -20.58 -3.00 -6.04
CA ALA A 428 -19.68 -2.13 -5.28
C ALA A 428 -19.24 -2.76 -3.96
N LYS A 429 -20.15 -3.44 -3.24
CA LYS A 429 -19.79 -4.23 -2.04
C LYS A 429 -18.83 -5.35 -2.36
N ALA A 430 -19.05 -6.07 -3.45
CA ALA A 430 -18.16 -7.16 -3.87
C ALA A 430 -16.75 -6.63 -4.18
N LEU A 431 -16.64 -5.48 -4.84
CA LEU A 431 -15.37 -4.81 -5.11
C LEU A 431 -14.68 -4.38 -3.82
N ALA A 432 -15.38 -3.66 -2.94
CA ALA A 432 -14.81 -3.20 -1.67
C ALA A 432 -14.36 -4.38 -0.78
N LEU A 433 -15.14 -5.47 -0.74
CA LEU A 433 -14.76 -6.69 -0.03
C LEU A 433 -13.56 -7.40 -0.67
N GLY A 434 -13.48 -7.38 -2.01
CA GLY A 434 -12.33 -7.88 -2.76
C GLY A 434 -11.05 -7.10 -2.43
N GLU A 435 -11.11 -5.77 -2.40
CA GLU A 435 -10.00 -4.91 -1.99
C GLU A 435 -9.55 -5.19 -0.54
N LEU A 436 -10.49 -5.31 0.40
CA LEU A 436 -10.19 -5.65 1.79
C LEU A 436 -9.47 -7.00 1.89
N ARG A 437 -9.96 -8.02 1.19
CA ARG A 437 -9.34 -9.36 1.19
C ARG A 437 -7.96 -9.34 0.55
N ALA A 438 -7.79 -8.63 -0.55
CA ALA A 438 -6.49 -8.48 -1.21
C ALA A 438 -5.47 -7.78 -0.30
N ALA A 439 -5.87 -6.71 0.39
CA ALA A 439 -5.02 -5.99 1.33
C ALA A 439 -4.58 -6.85 2.53
N THR A 440 -5.43 -7.79 2.97
CA THR A 440 -5.15 -8.66 4.13
C THR A 440 -4.69 -10.08 3.75
N ALA A 441 -4.47 -10.36 2.46
CA ALA A 441 -4.09 -11.69 1.98
C ALA A 441 -2.65 -12.09 2.32
N THR A 442 -1.75 -11.11 2.39
CA THR A 442 -0.34 -11.33 2.72
C THR A 442 -0.06 -11.02 4.20
N THR A 443 0.97 -11.64 4.79
CA THR A 443 1.38 -11.34 6.16
C THR A 443 1.78 -9.87 6.33
N ALA A 444 2.53 -9.31 5.38
CA ALA A 444 2.90 -7.90 5.36
C ALA A 444 1.69 -6.97 5.23
N GLY A 445 0.75 -7.27 4.31
CA GLY A 445 -0.47 -6.49 4.15
C GLY A 445 -1.37 -6.54 5.39
N LEU A 446 -1.49 -7.73 6.02
CA LEU A 446 -2.23 -7.87 7.27
C LEU A 446 -1.55 -7.10 8.42
N ALA A 447 -0.22 -7.15 8.53
CA ALA A 447 0.53 -6.38 9.55
C ALA A 447 0.34 -4.87 9.36
N ALA A 448 0.37 -4.41 8.12
CA ALA A 448 0.09 -3.02 7.78
C ALA A 448 -1.34 -2.60 8.14
N ALA A 449 -2.34 -3.43 7.81
CA ALA A 449 -3.75 -3.18 8.14
C ALA A 449 -4.00 -3.20 9.66
N VAL A 450 -3.37 -4.12 10.39
CA VAL A 450 -3.42 -4.18 11.86
C VAL A 450 -2.82 -2.91 12.46
N GLY A 451 -1.61 -2.56 12.04
CA GLY A 451 -0.89 -1.42 12.61
C GLY A 451 -1.64 -0.11 12.39
N SER A 452 -2.05 0.18 11.16
CA SER A 452 -2.80 1.41 10.85
C SER A 452 -4.13 1.49 11.59
N SER A 453 -4.87 0.38 11.70
CA SER A 453 -6.16 0.35 12.42
C SER A 453 -5.99 0.47 13.93
N VAL A 454 -5.01 -0.23 14.52
CA VAL A 454 -4.75 -0.16 15.97
C VAL A 454 -4.25 1.22 16.37
N LEU A 455 -3.43 1.89 15.55
CA LEU A 455 -3.06 3.29 15.78
C LEU A 455 -4.25 4.24 15.76
N ALA A 456 -5.17 4.04 14.80
CA ALA A 456 -6.33 4.91 14.65
C ALA A 456 -7.40 4.68 15.72
N THR A 457 -7.73 3.41 16.01
CA THR A 457 -8.91 3.02 16.80
C THR A 457 -8.61 2.19 18.04
N GLY A 458 -7.37 1.71 18.20
CA GLY A 458 -6.99 0.74 19.24
C GLY A 458 -7.46 -0.68 18.97
N LYS A 459 -8.16 -0.95 17.87
CA LYS A 459 -8.75 -2.26 17.54
C LYS A 459 -8.56 -2.56 16.05
N PHE A 460 -8.59 -3.84 15.73
CA PHE A 460 -8.66 -4.31 14.35
C PHE A 460 -9.51 -5.57 14.28
N SER A 461 -10.47 -5.58 13.38
CA SER A 461 -11.24 -6.77 13.03
C SER A 461 -11.66 -6.71 11.57
N ALA A 462 -10.96 -7.48 10.73
CA ALA A 462 -11.33 -7.61 9.31
C ALA A 462 -12.77 -8.16 9.16
N ALA A 463 -13.22 -9.00 10.10
CA ALA A 463 -14.56 -9.56 10.11
C ALA A 463 -15.63 -8.48 10.37
N GLU A 464 -15.37 -7.55 11.29
CA GLU A 464 -16.29 -6.44 11.57
C GLU A 464 -16.42 -5.50 10.38
N VAL A 465 -15.29 -5.17 9.72
CA VAL A 465 -15.32 -4.35 8.52
C VAL A 465 -16.05 -5.07 7.39
N ALA A 466 -15.81 -6.37 7.19
CA ALA A 466 -16.52 -7.16 6.19
C ALA A 466 -18.03 -7.25 6.49
N ALA A 467 -18.41 -7.42 7.76
CA ALA A 467 -19.82 -7.42 8.18
C ALA A 467 -20.48 -6.05 7.97
N ALA A 468 -19.76 -4.96 8.28
CA ALA A 468 -20.23 -3.61 8.04
C ALA A 468 -20.45 -3.35 6.52
N LEU A 469 -19.50 -3.77 5.65
CA LEU A 469 -19.64 -3.69 4.21
C LEU A 469 -20.86 -4.46 3.68
N GLN A 470 -21.09 -5.67 4.20
CA GLN A 470 -22.23 -6.49 3.79
C GLN A 470 -23.57 -5.92 4.28
N GLY A 471 -23.58 -5.34 5.47
CA GLY A 471 -24.81 -4.80 6.10
C GLY A 471 -25.28 -3.45 5.53
N LEU A 472 -24.51 -2.74 4.71
CA LEU A 472 -24.91 -1.45 4.15
C LEU A 472 -26.15 -1.58 3.26
N THR A 473 -27.06 -0.60 3.34
CA THR A 473 -28.24 -0.49 2.47
C THR A 473 -28.06 0.61 1.44
N ALA A 474 -28.80 0.55 0.33
CA ALA A 474 -28.75 1.57 -0.72
C ALA A 474 -29.17 2.96 -0.17
N ALA A 475 -30.15 2.99 0.73
CA ALA A 475 -30.61 4.20 1.38
C ALA A 475 -29.52 4.85 2.26
N GLU A 476 -28.76 4.05 3.02
CA GLU A 476 -27.66 4.55 3.84
C GLU A 476 -26.54 5.14 2.99
N VAL A 477 -26.15 4.46 1.90
CA VAL A 477 -25.11 4.94 0.98
C VAL A 477 -25.56 6.25 0.31
N SER A 478 -26.80 6.32 -0.21
CA SER A 478 -27.32 7.53 -0.84
C SER A 478 -27.44 8.70 0.15
N SER A 479 -27.87 8.44 1.37
CA SER A 479 -27.93 9.44 2.45
C SER A 479 -26.52 9.95 2.80
N TYR A 480 -25.54 9.06 2.90
CA TYR A 480 -24.14 9.44 3.14
C TYR A 480 -23.60 10.32 2.01
N VAL A 481 -23.78 9.93 0.74
CA VAL A 481 -23.32 10.74 -0.40
C VAL A 481 -24.04 12.08 -0.48
N SER A 482 -25.33 12.12 -0.18
CA SER A 482 -26.11 13.38 -0.12
C SER A 482 -25.60 14.31 0.98
N ALA A 483 -25.11 13.75 2.11
CA ALA A 483 -24.48 14.53 3.16
C ALA A 483 -23.09 15.02 2.75
N LEU A 484 -22.30 14.21 2.02
CA LEU A 484 -21.00 14.60 1.48
C LEU A 484 -21.11 15.77 0.50
N VAL A 485 -22.04 15.70 -0.43
CA VAL A 485 -22.25 16.73 -1.47
C VAL A 485 -22.62 18.08 -0.88
N LYS A 486 -23.19 18.12 0.33
CA LYS A 486 -23.49 19.37 1.05
C LYS A 486 -22.26 20.04 1.67
N THR A 487 -21.12 19.34 1.74
CA THR A 487 -19.86 19.95 2.22
C THR A 487 -19.21 20.75 1.10
N SER A 488 -18.30 21.67 1.48
CA SER A 488 -17.51 22.41 0.48
C SER A 488 -16.71 21.43 -0.40
N PRO A 489 -16.92 21.41 -1.72
CA PRO A 489 -16.13 20.53 -2.59
C PRO A 489 -14.69 21.01 -2.68
N THR A 490 -13.74 20.06 -2.80
CA THR A 490 -12.37 20.35 -3.20
C THR A 490 -12.23 20.08 -4.68
N PHE A 491 -11.75 21.06 -5.42
CA PHE A 491 -11.59 20.98 -6.87
C PHE A 491 -10.15 21.30 -7.29
N VAL A 492 -9.56 20.39 -8.06
CA VAL A 492 -8.21 20.60 -8.60
C VAL A 492 -8.20 20.31 -10.09
N SER A 493 -7.51 21.13 -10.85
CA SER A 493 -7.29 20.92 -12.28
C SER A 493 -5.82 21.00 -12.65
N TYR A 494 -5.43 20.17 -13.60
CA TYR A 494 -4.07 20.11 -14.12
C TYR A 494 -4.11 20.00 -15.64
N GLY A 495 -3.31 20.81 -16.35
CA GLY A 495 -3.16 20.75 -17.80
C GLY A 495 -3.56 22.03 -18.52
N ASN A 496 -4.13 21.91 -19.72
CA ASN A 496 -4.66 23.05 -20.46
C ASN A 496 -6.08 23.38 -19.94
N LEU A 497 -6.22 24.52 -19.33
CA LEU A 497 -7.43 24.95 -18.60
C LEU A 497 -8.28 25.96 -19.37
N SER A 498 -8.00 26.21 -20.65
CA SER A 498 -8.64 27.26 -21.45
C SER A 498 -10.18 27.10 -21.59
N SER A 499 -10.66 25.84 -21.60
CA SER A 499 -12.10 25.52 -21.71
C SER A 499 -12.72 25.08 -20.38
N LEU A 500 -12.03 25.27 -19.25
CA LEU A 500 -12.52 24.85 -17.95
C LEU A 500 -13.53 25.87 -17.38
N PRO A 501 -14.68 25.44 -16.83
CA PRO A 501 -15.62 26.33 -16.16
C PRO A 501 -15.02 26.87 -14.85
N ARG A 502 -15.48 28.04 -14.42
CA ARG A 502 -15.06 28.64 -13.14
C ARG A 502 -15.53 27.80 -11.97
N VAL A 503 -14.71 27.71 -10.94
CA VAL A 503 -14.97 26.86 -9.75
C VAL A 503 -16.26 27.22 -9.04
N GLU A 504 -16.63 28.53 -9.01
CA GLU A 504 -17.90 28.96 -8.41
C GLU A 504 -19.10 28.38 -9.13
N SER A 505 -19.00 28.16 -10.45
CA SER A 505 -20.08 27.53 -11.23
C SER A 505 -20.20 26.04 -10.95
N ILE A 506 -19.08 25.39 -10.57
CA ILE A 506 -19.06 23.96 -10.18
C ILE A 506 -19.65 23.81 -8.77
N ALA A 507 -19.27 24.66 -7.83
CA ALA A 507 -19.81 24.64 -6.46
C ALA A 507 -21.34 24.86 -6.46
N LYS A 508 -21.83 25.75 -7.29
CA LYS A 508 -23.31 25.99 -7.45
C LYS A 508 -24.09 24.77 -7.94
N ARG A 509 -23.44 23.80 -8.57
CA ARG A 509 -24.11 22.56 -9.00
C ARG A 509 -24.40 21.59 -7.86
N PHE A 510 -23.69 21.76 -6.74
CA PHE A 510 -23.84 20.96 -5.54
C PHE A 510 -24.65 21.68 -4.44
N ALA A 511 -24.85 22.98 -4.57
CA ALA A 511 -25.72 23.77 -3.73
C ALA A 511 -27.19 23.61 -4.20
#